data_bed2ff96314087db1fb8b34cab1e5061
#
_entry.id   bed2ff96314087db1fb8b34cab1e5061
#
_cell.length_a   1.000
_cell.length_b   1.000
_cell.length_c   1.000
_cell.angle_alpha   90.00
_cell.angle_beta   90.00
_cell.angle_gamma   90.00
#
_symmetry.space_group_name_H-M   'P 1'
#
loop_
_entity.id
_entity.type
_entity.pdbx_description
1 polymer ?
#
loop_
_entity_poly.entity_id
_entity_poly.type
_entity_poly.pdbx_seq_one_letter_code
_entity_poly.pdbx_strand_id
1 'polypeptide(L)'
;FFKQKTAYEIPLRLVGSAMRGGEIEFSGRGMLDPAYANVAFNLQDPSKVSKIVESEYGFHIIQLIEKRGDRIKTRHILLKPHIPEEALAAGCARLDSIADDIRNNKFSFEEAASVLSQDKDTRNNHGLLPNPNTNTSRFEMQELPPEIAKVVDKMKVGEISEAFTMIPQKTGKEECVIVKLKSRTTGHKATIADDYQNLKEIVLEKRRDEVLDKWIREKQKHTYVRIKDNWKNNCTFKYPGWIKE
;
A
#
# COMPACT_ATOMS: atom_id res chain seq x y z
N PHE A 1 -8.52 7.52 9.81
CA PHE A 1 -7.71 8.24 8.82
C PHE A 1 -8.61 9.03 7.86
N PHE A 2 -8.36 10.29 7.71
CA PHE A 2 -9.12 11.18 6.83
C PHE A 2 -8.15 11.89 5.87
N LYS A 3 -8.45 11.84 4.58
CA LYS A 3 -7.64 12.39 3.52
C LYS A 3 -8.49 13.23 2.57
N GLN A 4 -8.01 14.37 2.19
CA GLN A 4 -8.63 15.21 1.17
C GLN A 4 -7.64 15.47 0.03
N LYS A 5 -8.07 15.14 -1.19
CA LYS A 5 -7.40 15.60 -2.40
C LYS A 5 -7.90 17.00 -2.73
N THR A 6 -6.98 17.89 -3.01
CA THR A 6 -7.32 19.17 -3.61
C THR A 6 -7.73 18.93 -5.05
N ALA A 7 -9.00 19.14 -5.37
CA ALA A 7 -9.48 19.14 -6.74
C ALA A 7 -8.94 20.40 -7.44
N TYR A 8 -7.97 20.21 -8.31
CA TYR A 8 -7.53 21.24 -9.24
C TYR A 8 -7.95 20.87 -10.65
N GLU A 9 -8.72 21.77 -11.28
CA GLU A 9 -8.64 21.92 -12.72
C GLU A 9 -7.23 22.44 -13.02
N ILE A 10 -6.36 21.57 -13.52
CA ILE A 10 -4.97 21.90 -13.79
C ILE A 10 -4.94 22.76 -15.04
N PRO A 11 -4.69 24.09 -14.93
CA PRO A 11 -4.23 24.81 -16.10
C PRO A 11 -2.90 24.20 -16.53
N LEU A 12 -2.74 23.91 -17.80
CA LEU A 12 -1.60 23.28 -18.48
C LEU A 12 -0.27 24.09 -18.37
N ARG A 13 0.04 24.63 -17.20
CA ARG A 13 1.33 25.23 -16.88
C ARG A 13 2.10 24.28 -15.97
N LEU A 14 2.75 23.32 -16.60
CA LEU A 14 3.69 22.37 -16.00
C LEU A 14 4.99 23.06 -15.58
N VAL A 15 4.96 23.84 -14.51
CA VAL A 15 6.18 24.34 -13.87
C VAL A 15 6.48 23.42 -12.68
N GLY A 16 7.57 22.66 -12.77
CA GLY A 16 8.09 21.87 -11.66
C GLY A 16 7.61 20.41 -11.55
N SER A 17 7.17 19.78 -12.65
CA SER A 17 6.77 18.37 -12.66
C SER A 17 7.96 17.42 -12.76
N ALA A 18 8.01 16.39 -11.93
CA ALA A 18 8.97 15.30 -12.09
C ALA A 18 8.52 14.37 -13.22
N MET A 19 9.29 14.35 -14.34
CA MET A 19 9.11 13.36 -15.39
C MET A 19 9.78 12.06 -15.00
N ARG A 20 9.03 10.97 -14.97
CA ARG A 20 9.55 9.61 -14.86
C ARG A 20 9.05 8.80 -16.04
N GLY A 21 9.91 7.99 -16.60
CA GLY A 21 9.57 7.11 -17.70
C GLY A 21 10.28 5.79 -17.54
N GLY A 22 9.77 4.74 -18.15
CA GLY A 22 10.38 3.44 -18.10
C GLY A 22 9.57 2.39 -18.84
N GLU A 23 10.16 1.20 -18.92
CA GLU A 23 9.50 0.02 -19.43
C GLU A 23 8.84 -0.73 -18.26
N ILE A 24 7.60 -1.17 -18.48
CA ILE A 24 6.90 -2.10 -17.60
C ILE A 24 6.98 -3.47 -18.27
N GLU A 25 7.58 -4.41 -17.58
CA GLU A 25 7.70 -5.80 -18.06
C GLU A 25 6.32 -6.46 -18.18
N PHE A 26 6.27 -7.65 -18.77
CA PHE A 26 5.02 -8.36 -19.08
C PHE A 26 4.08 -8.45 -17.86
N SER A 27 3.05 -7.62 -17.88
CA SER A 27 2.09 -7.49 -16.80
C SER A 27 0.69 -7.84 -17.28
N GLY A 28 -0.07 -8.55 -16.44
CA GLY A 28 -1.48 -8.81 -16.65
C GLY A 28 -2.34 -7.60 -16.28
N ARG A 29 -3.58 -7.59 -16.77
CA ARG A 29 -4.51 -6.46 -16.57
C ARG A 29 -4.74 -6.09 -15.11
N GLY A 30 -4.81 -7.07 -14.22
CA GLY A 30 -5.07 -6.86 -12.79
C GLY A 30 -3.85 -6.34 -12.00
N MET A 31 -2.67 -6.29 -12.61
CA MET A 31 -1.44 -5.79 -11.99
C MET A 31 -1.19 -4.29 -12.26
N LEU A 32 -1.97 -3.71 -13.15
CA LEU A 32 -1.83 -2.32 -13.59
C LEU A 32 -3.00 -1.48 -13.06
N ASP A 33 -2.77 -0.17 -12.95
CA ASP A 33 -3.86 0.76 -12.67
C ASP A 33 -4.99 0.60 -13.68
N PRO A 34 -6.27 0.60 -13.28
CA PRO A 34 -7.40 0.33 -14.17
C PRO A 34 -7.48 1.28 -15.37
N ALA A 35 -7.20 2.58 -15.18
CA ALA A 35 -7.22 3.57 -16.26
C ALA A 35 -6.07 3.31 -17.25
N TYR A 36 -4.87 3.03 -16.72
CA TYR A 36 -3.71 2.65 -17.50
C TYR A 36 -3.97 1.36 -18.29
N ALA A 37 -4.45 0.30 -17.61
CA ALA A 37 -4.72 -1.01 -18.20
C ALA A 37 -5.76 -0.91 -19.34
N ASN A 38 -6.84 -0.16 -19.14
CA ASN A 38 -7.86 0.01 -20.17
C ASN A 38 -7.32 0.58 -21.48
N VAL A 39 -6.40 1.53 -21.40
CA VAL A 39 -5.79 2.11 -22.60
C VAL A 39 -4.69 1.19 -23.14
N ALA A 40 -3.80 0.70 -22.30
CA ALA A 40 -2.65 -0.10 -22.72
C ALA A 40 -3.04 -1.40 -23.43
N PHE A 41 -4.07 -2.10 -22.95
CA PHE A 41 -4.55 -3.35 -23.56
C PHE A 41 -5.31 -3.13 -24.88
N ASN A 42 -5.81 -1.92 -25.12
CA ASN A 42 -6.49 -1.56 -26.38
C ASN A 42 -5.51 -1.07 -27.46
N LEU A 43 -4.24 -0.80 -27.12
CA LEU A 43 -3.22 -0.51 -28.09
C LEU A 43 -2.90 -1.76 -28.91
N GLN A 44 -2.87 -1.61 -30.24
CA GLN A 44 -2.56 -2.71 -31.18
C GLN A 44 -1.28 -2.46 -31.96
N ASP A 45 -0.91 -1.20 -32.13
CA ASP A 45 0.20 -0.77 -32.98
C ASP A 45 1.37 -0.28 -32.11
N PRO A 46 2.52 -0.99 -32.07
CA PRO A 46 3.68 -0.58 -31.28
C PRO A 46 4.30 0.75 -31.72
N SER A 47 4.01 1.19 -32.95
CA SER A 47 4.53 2.48 -33.45
C SER A 47 3.76 3.70 -32.93
N LYS A 48 2.57 3.48 -32.38
CA LYS A 48 1.69 4.54 -31.91
C LYS A 48 1.76 4.68 -30.38
N VAL A 49 1.62 5.92 -29.93
CA VAL A 49 1.48 6.25 -28.51
C VAL A 49 0.02 6.56 -28.19
N SER A 50 -0.37 6.34 -26.94
CA SER A 50 -1.70 6.67 -26.46
C SER A 50 -1.94 8.19 -26.44
N LYS A 51 -3.20 8.58 -26.29
CA LYS A 51 -3.55 9.89 -25.74
C LYS A 51 -3.11 9.95 -24.28
N ILE A 52 -3.19 11.13 -23.67
CA ILE A 52 -2.94 11.32 -22.24
C ILE A 52 -3.95 10.50 -21.44
N VAL A 53 -3.43 9.69 -20.51
CA VAL A 53 -4.23 8.86 -19.61
C VAL A 53 -4.02 9.36 -18.19
N GLU A 54 -5.08 9.71 -17.52
CA GLU A 54 -5.05 10.11 -16.12
C GLU A 54 -5.24 8.88 -15.22
N SER A 55 -4.35 8.72 -14.25
CA SER A 55 -4.41 7.67 -13.23
C SER A 55 -4.18 8.24 -11.83
N GLU A 56 -4.27 7.41 -10.81
CA GLU A 56 -3.92 7.82 -9.44
C GLU A 56 -2.45 8.27 -9.32
N TYR A 57 -1.58 7.79 -10.19
CA TYR A 57 -0.13 8.11 -10.20
C TYR A 57 0.20 9.42 -10.91
N GLY A 58 -0.67 9.91 -11.80
CA GLY A 58 -0.46 11.12 -12.62
C GLY A 58 -0.94 10.93 -14.04
N PHE A 59 -0.31 11.67 -14.97
CA PHE A 59 -0.62 11.63 -16.39
C PHE A 59 0.37 10.74 -17.13
N HIS A 60 -0.14 9.81 -17.91
CA HIS A 60 0.67 8.86 -18.67
C HIS A 60 0.49 9.08 -20.18
N ILE A 61 1.57 8.89 -20.92
CA ILE A 61 1.55 8.58 -22.34
C ILE A 61 2.15 7.19 -22.48
N ILE A 62 1.40 6.27 -23.10
CA ILE A 62 1.70 4.84 -23.10
C ILE A 62 2.01 4.39 -24.53
N GLN A 63 3.06 3.58 -24.70
CA GLN A 63 3.39 2.89 -25.92
C GLN A 63 3.41 1.39 -25.67
N LEU A 64 2.75 0.63 -26.52
CA LEU A 64 2.86 -0.82 -26.53
C LEU A 64 4.21 -1.23 -27.11
N ILE A 65 4.94 -2.12 -26.46
CA ILE A 65 6.15 -2.75 -27.00
C ILE A 65 5.80 -4.12 -27.58
N GLU A 66 5.16 -4.95 -26.78
CA GLU A 66 4.83 -6.32 -27.15
C GLU A 66 3.58 -6.80 -26.40
N LYS A 67 2.80 -7.69 -27.06
CA LYS A 67 1.65 -8.34 -26.46
C LYS A 67 1.81 -9.86 -26.58
N ARG A 68 1.67 -10.57 -25.46
CA ARG A 68 1.72 -12.03 -25.38
C ARG A 68 0.50 -12.56 -24.62
N GLY A 69 -0.50 -13.00 -25.38
CA GLY A 69 -1.76 -13.47 -24.80
C GLY A 69 -2.45 -12.40 -23.94
N ASP A 70 -2.56 -12.69 -22.65
CA ASP A 70 -3.18 -11.81 -21.62
C ASP A 70 -2.19 -10.87 -20.92
N ARG A 71 -0.94 -10.81 -21.38
CA ARG A 71 0.11 -9.96 -20.83
C ARG A 71 0.64 -9.00 -21.87
N ILE A 72 0.99 -7.81 -21.42
CA ILE A 72 1.57 -6.75 -22.26
C ILE A 72 2.87 -6.22 -21.66
N LYS A 73 3.80 -5.91 -22.53
CA LYS A 73 5.00 -5.12 -22.23
C LYS A 73 4.80 -3.72 -22.80
N THR A 74 4.94 -2.72 -21.96
CA THR A 74 4.70 -1.32 -22.35
C THR A 74 5.84 -0.42 -21.94
N ARG A 75 5.94 0.70 -22.61
CA ARG A 75 6.79 1.84 -22.22
C ARG A 75 5.87 3.01 -21.96
N HIS A 76 6.16 3.81 -20.94
CA HIS A 76 5.38 5.01 -20.66
C HIS A 76 6.23 6.20 -20.24
N ILE A 77 5.67 7.37 -20.40
CA ILE A 77 6.11 8.60 -19.78
C ILE A 77 5.08 8.95 -18.72
N LEU A 78 5.52 9.07 -17.48
CA LEU A 78 4.69 9.50 -16.35
C LEU A 78 5.04 10.93 -15.97
N LEU A 79 4.03 11.79 -15.97
CA LEU A 79 4.12 13.16 -15.52
C LEU A 79 3.34 13.30 -14.22
N LYS A 80 4.03 13.66 -13.13
CA LYS A 80 3.41 13.98 -11.84
C LYS A 80 3.32 15.49 -11.70
N PRO A 81 2.12 16.08 -11.68
CA PRO A 81 1.99 17.51 -11.44
C PRO A 81 2.42 17.84 -10.00
N HIS A 82 3.14 18.94 -9.86
CA HIS A 82 3.42 19.51 -8.55
C HIS A 82 2.18 20.21 -8.01
N ILE A 83 1.85 19.98 -6.74
CA ILE A 83 0.74 20.65 -6.07
C ILE A 83 1.28 21.96 -5.49
N PRO A 84 0.72 23.14 -5.83
CA PRO A 84 1.16 24.39 -5.26
C PRO A 84 0.99 24.42 -3.74
N GLU A 85 1.91 25.06 -3.03
CA GLU A 85 1.86 25.16 -1.56
C GLU A 85 0.56 25.82 -1.06
N GLU A 86 0.07 26.82 -1.79
CA GLU A 86 -1.20 27.49 -1.50
C GLU A 86 -2.39 26.53 -1.50
N ALA A 87 -2.36 25.56 -2.40
CA ALA A 87 -3.38 24.55 -2.51
C ALA A 87 -3.34 23.52 -1.36
N LEU A 88 -2.13 23.14 -0.95
CA LEU A 88 -1.95 22.31 0.23
C LEU A 88 -2.39 23.04 1.49
N ALA A 89 -2.02 24.31 1.64
CA ALA A 89 -2.45 25.14 2.78
C ALA A 89 -3.98 25.27 2.85
N ALA A 90 -4.64 25.51 1.70
CA ALA A 90 -6.10 25.56 1.64
C ALA A 90 -6.74 24.20 1.99
N GLY A 91 -6.13 23.09 1.55
CA GLY A 91 -6.54 21.73 1.90
C GLY A 91 -6.44 21.46 3.40
N CYS A 92 -5.32 21.84 4.01
CA CYS A 92 -5.10 21.68 5.45
C CYS A 92 -6.10 22.55 6.25
N ALA A 93 -6.29 23.82 5.89
CA ALA A 93 -7.26 24.70 6.56
C ALA A 93 -8.70 24.16 6.51
N ARG A 94 -9.08 23.53 5.39
CA ARG A 94 -10.37 22.86 5.29
C ARG A 94 -10.47 21.64 6.20
N LEU A 95 -9.41 20.85 6.33
CA LEU A 95 -9.37 19.72 7.24
C LEU A 95 -9.41 20.14 8.70
N ASP A 96 -8.73 21.24 9.07
CA ASP A 96 -8.79 21.80 10.41
C ASP A 96 -10.21 22.25 10.76
N SER A 97 -10.91 22.90 9.82
CA SER A 97 -12.33 23.24 10.01
C SER A 97 -13.21 22.00 10.24
N ILE A 98 -12.96 20.90 9.51
CA ILE A 98 -13.67 19.62 9.72
C ILE A 98 -13.30 19.02 11.07
N ALA A 99 -12.03 19.05 11.46
CA ALA A 99 -11.59 18.57 12.77
C ALA A 99 -12.25 19.34 13.91
N ASP A 100 -12.40 20.66 13.78
CA ASP A 100 -13.11 21.49 14.75
C ASP A 100 -14.60 21.17 14.82
N ASP A 101 -15.24 20.92 13.70
CA ASP A 101 -16.64 20.50 13.66
C ASP A 101 -16.83 19.14 14.36
N ILE A 102 -15.89 18.21 14.20
CA ILE A 102 -15.92 16.92 14.91
C ILE A 102 -15.67 17.15 16.42
N ARG A 103 -14.70 17.99 16.81
CA ARG A 103 -14.44 18.34 18.23
C ARG A 103 -15.66 18.98 18.89
N ASN A 104 -16.43 19.74 18.13
CA ASN A 104 -17.67 20.37 18.56
C ASN A 104 -18.90 19.42 18.49
N ASN A 105 -18.68 18.13 18.20
CA ASN A 105 -19.73 17.11 18.11
C ASN A 105 -20.85 17.40 17.08
N LYS A 106 -20.55 18.12 15.99
CA LYS A 106 -21.51 18.29 14.90
C LYS A 106 -21.76 16.98 14.14
N PHE A 107 -20.72 16.16 14.01
CA PHE A 107 -20.74 14.81 13.45
C PHE A 107 -19.53 14.01 13.98
N SER A 108 -19.58 12.70 13.85
CA SER A 108 -18.48 11.83 14.28
C SER A 108 -17.33 11.82 13.27
N PHE A 109 -16.12 11.42 13.72
CA PHE A 109 -14.97 11.24 12.83
C PHE A 109 -15.26 10.17 11.76
N GLU A 110 -15.94 9.13 12.16
CA GLU A 110 -16.31 7.98 11.34
C GLU A 110 -17.28 8.37 10.22
N GLU A 111 -18.27 9.22 10.53
CA GLU A 111 -19.20 9.80 9.54
C GLU A 111 -18.45 10.73 8.57
N ALA A 112 -17.63 11.63 9.11
CA ALA A 112 -16.82 12.53 8.29
C ALA A 112 -15.92 11.76 7.33
N ALA A 113 -15.24 10.71 7.82
CA ALA A 113 -14.37 9.87 7.00
C ALA A 113 -15.15 9.20 5.85
N SER A 114 -16.36 8.70 6.13
CA SER A 114 -17.18 8.00 5.13
C SER A 114 -17.72 8.93 4.04
N VAL A 115 -18.04 10.17 4.38
CA VAL A 115 -18.69 11.11 3.46
C VAL A 115 -17.70 12.07 2.80
N LEU A 116 -16.77 12.61 3.57
CA LEU A 116 -15.90 13.71 3.13
C LEU A 116 -14.49 13.25 2.72
N SER A 117 -14.03 12.07 3.21
CA SER A 117 -12.69 11.57 2.85
C SER A 117 -12.60 11.22 1.37
N GLN A 118 -11.48 11.58 0.76
CA GLN A 118 -11.13 11.21 -0.61
C GLN A 118 -10.21 10.00 -0.67
N ASP A 119 -9.83 9.45 0.48
CA ASP A 119 -9.07 8.20 0.53
C ASP A 119 -10.00 7.00 0.30
N LYS A 120 -9.84 6.36 -0.85
CA LYS A 120 -10.67 5.22 -1.26
C LYS A 120 -10.44 3.98 -0.40
N ASP A 121 -9.24 3.83 0.16
CA ASP A 121 -8.84 2.64 0.90
C ASP A 121 -9.48 2.63 2.30
N THR A 122 -9.68 3.80 2.91
CA THR A 122 -10.21 3.93 4.28
C THR A 122 -11.63 4.48 4.35
N ARG A 123 -12.11 5.21 3.33
CA ARG A 123 -13.45 5.81 3.32
C ARG A 123 -14.56 4.80 3.58
N ASN A 124 -14.50 3.63 2.92
CA ASN A 124 -15.52 2.58 3.05
C ASN A 124 -15.40 1.81 4.38
N ASN A 125 -14.31 2.02 5.11
CA ASN A 125 -14.02 1.41 6.41
C ASN A 125 -14.08 2.46 7.54
N HIS A 126 -14.91 3.49 7.39
CA HIS A 126 -15.11 4.55 8.38
C HIS A 126 -13.81 5.22 8.85
N GLY A 127 -12.84 5.35 7.96
CA GLY A 127 -11.55 5.95 8.26
C GLY A 127 -10.56 5.05 8.99
N LEU A 128 -10.85 3.78 9.22
CA LEU A 128 -9.91 2.85 9.83
C LEU A 128 -8.77 2.55 8.86
N LEU A 129 -7.54 2.80 9.30
CA LEU A 129 -6.34 2.47 8.54
C LEU A 129 -6.05 0.96 8.69
N PRO A 130 -6.05 0.17 7.61
CA PRO A 130 -5.71 -1.25 7.67
C PRO A 130 -4.19 -1.43 7.72
N ASN A 131 -3.72 -2.29 8.62
CA ASN A 131 -2.34 -2.74 8.65
C ASN A 131 -2.16 -3.86 7.60
N PRO A 132 -1.32 -3.67 6.57
CA PRO A 132 -1.16 -4.67 5.51
C PRO A 132 -0.51 -5.97 5.98
N ASN A 133 0.23 -5.93 7.11
CA ASN A 133 0.93 -7.09 7.64
C ASN A 133 0.01 -8.00 8.47
N THR A 134 -0.93 -7.40 9.21
CA THR A 134 -1.76 -8.12 10.19
C THR A 134 -3.24 -8.15 9.84
N ASN A 135 -3.68 -7.43 8.79
CA ASN A 135 -5.09 -7.23 8.44
C ASN A 135 -5.96 -6.70 9.59
N THR A 136 -5.34 -6.03 10.55
CA THR A 136 -6.02 -5.35 11.66
C THR A 136 -5.90 -3.84 11.52
N SER A 137 -6.52 -3.07 12.41
CA SER A 137 -6.32 -1.61 12.49
C SER A 137 -5.31 -1.22 13.59
N ARG A 138 -4.49 -2.17 14.04
CA ARG A 138 -3.44 -1.97 15.04
C ARG A 138 -2.08 -1.90 14.36
N PHE A 139 -1.25 -0.98 14.81
CA PHE A 139 0.09 -0.75 14.28
C PHE A 139 1.09 -0.67 15.41
N GLU A 140 2.27 -1.21 15.19
CA GLU A 140 3.45 -0.80 15.95
C GLU A 140 3.93 0.56 15.45
N MET A 141 4.56 1.37 16.31
CA MET A 141 5.01 2.71 15.92
C MET A 141 5.97 2.70 14.71
N GLN A 142 6.70 1.60 14.53
CA GLN A 142 7.65 1.40 13.42
C GLN A 142 6.96 1.07 12.09
N GLU A 143 5.75 0.55 12.14
CA GLU A 143 4.96 0.20 10.95
C GLU A 143 4.18 1.39 10.38
N LEU A 144 4.00 2.45 11.17
CA LEU A 144 3.32 3.66 10.73
C LEU A 144 4.22 4.50 9.82
N PRO A 145 3.66 5.18 8.81
CA PRO A 145 4.38 6.24 8.10
C PRO A 145 4.99 7.24 9.09
N PRO A 146 6.25 7.68 8.85
CA PRO A 146 6.97 8.54 9.79
C PRO A 146 6.23 9.82 10.19
N GLU A 147 5.48 10.40 9.25
CA GLU A 147 4.69 11.61 9.46
C GLU A 147 3.55 11.34 10.44
N ILE A 148 2.83 10.24 10.26
CA ILE A 148 1.74 9.81 11.14
C ILE A 148 2.30 9.43 12.52
N ALA A 149 3.39 8.67 12.57
CA ALA A 149 4.01 8.24 13.82
C ALA A 149 4.40 9.44 14.71
N LYS A 150 5.01 10.48 14.13
CA LYS A 150 5.40 11.71 14.85
C LYS A 150 4.20 12.45 15.47
N VAL A 151 3.07 12.44 14.77
CA VAL A 151 1.85 13.10 15.24
C VAL A 151 1.20 12.26 16.34
N VAL A 152 0.99 10.97 16.06
CA VAL A 152 0.33 10.03 16.98
C VAL A 152 1.10 9.87 18.29
N ASP A 153 2.44 9.94 18.27
CA ASP A 153 3.25 9.81 19.48
C ASP A 153 2.86 10.82 20.57
N LYS A 154 2.50 12.04 20.16
CA LYS A 154 2.13 13.15 21.07
C LYS A 154 0.65 13.17 21.45
N MET A 155 -0.20 12.38 20.77
CA MET A 155 -1.66 12.41 20.94
C MET A 155 -2.11 11.56 22.14
N LYS A 156 -3.22 11.98 22.74
CA LYS A 156 -3.97 11.19 23.72
C LYS A 156 -5.02 10.33 23.02
N VAL A 157 -5.43 9.24 23.68
CA VAL A 157 -6.51 8.39 23.16
C VAL A 157 -7.80 9.21 23.04
N GLY A 158 -8.45 9.10 21.89
CA GLY A 158 -9.65 9.88 21.53
C GLY A 158 -9.38 11.21 20.86
N GLU A 159 -8.14 11.70 20.89
CA GLU A 159 -7.75 12.99 20.32
C GLU A 159 -7.72 12.94 18.78
N ILE A 160 -8.01 14.10 18.17
CA ILE A 160 -7.92 14.33 16.72
C ILE A 160 -6.79 15.31 16.50
N SER A 161 -5.89 14.97 15.58
CA SER A 161 -4.76 15.84 15.22
C SER A 161 -5.21 17.14 14.54
N GLU A 162 -4.32 18.09 14.47
CA GLU A 162 -4.38 19.15 13.46
C GLU A 162 -4.08 18.56 12.08
N ALA A 163 -4.43 19.30 11.03
CA ALA A 163 -4.11 18.89 9.67
C ALA A 163 -2.60 18.97 9.44
N PHE A 164 -2.05 17.94 8.82
CA PHE A 164 -0.65 17.89 8.40
C PHE A 164 -0.53 17.30 7.01
N THR A 165 0.62 17.55 6.38
CA THR A 165 0.93 17.00 5.07
C THR A 165 1.75 15.72 5.20
N MET A 166 1.47 14.77 4.32
CA MET A 166 2.28 13.54 4.16
C MET A 166 2.41 13.16 2.69
N ILE A 167 3.39 12.33 2.39
CA ILE A 167 3.61 11.77 1.04
C ILE A 167 3.45 10.25 1.11
N PRO A 168 2.25 9.72 0.78
CA PRO A 168 2.03 8.28 0.73
C PRO A 168 2.96 7.61 -0.28
N GLN A 169 3.58 6.50 0.11
CA GLN A 169 4.48 5.75 -0.77
C GLN A 169 3.77 5.26 -2.05
N LYS A 170 2.47 4.97 -1.96
CA LYS A 170 1.64 4.48 -3.07
C LYS A 170 1.49 5.52 -4.17
N THR A 171 1.13 6.74 -3.83
CA THR A 171 0.86 7.80 -4.82
C THR A 171 2.07 8.71 -5.04
N GLY A 172 2.91 8.90 -4.02
CA GLY A 172 4.04 9.82 -4.03
C GLY A 172 3.62 11.29 -4.30
N LYS A 173 2.37 11.64 -3.94
CA LYS A 173 1.82 13.01 -4.01
C LYS A 173 1.66 13.52 -2.58
N GLU A 174 1.89 14.81 -2.38
CA GLU A 174 1.60 15.43 -1.10
C GLU A 174 0.10 15.49 -0.85
N GLU A 175 -0.32 15.14 0.33
CA GLU A 175 -1.72 15.05 0.73
C GLU A 175 -1.88 15.59 2.15
N CYS A 176 -2.99 16.32 2.38
CA CYS A 176 -3.36 16.78 3.70
C CYS A 176 -4.19 15.71 4.41
N VAL A 177 -3.87 15.45 5.67
CA VAL A 177 -4.52 14.41 6.46
C VAL A 177 -4.78 14.89 7.89
N ILE A 178 -5.82 14.33 8.53
CA ILE A 178 -6.05 14.36 9.97
C ILE A 178 -6.17 12.94 10.48
N VAL A 179 -5.75 12.69 11.72
CA VAL A 179 -5.72 11.37 12.34
C VAL A 179 -6.44 11.42 13.69
N LYS A 180 -7.22 10.40 14.02
CA LYS A 180 -7.81 10.17 15.34
C LYS A 180 -7.15 8.96 15.98
N LEU A 181 -6.61 9.12 17.17
CA LEU A 181 -6.07 8.00 17.94
C LEU A 181 -7.19 7.27 18.68
N LYS A 182 -7.58 6.11 18.19
CA LYS A 182 -8.70 5.34 18.76
C LYS A 182 -8.32 4.60 20.04
N SER A 183 -7.14 4.01 20.09
CA SER A 183 -6.64 3.29 21.26
C SER A 183 -5.11 3.27 21.25
N ARG A 184 -4.52 3.17 22.44
CA ARG A 184 -3.08 2.96 22.63
C ARG A 184 -2.88 1.83 23.60
N THR A 185 -2.14 0.82 23.20
CA THR A 185 -1.75 -0.28 24.08
C THR A 185 -0.29 -0.04 24.51
N THR A 186 -0.07 -0.03 25.80
CA THR A 186 1.30 -0.02 26.36
C THR A 186 1.90 -1.40 26.22
N GLY A 187 3.22 -1.48 26.05
CA GLY A 187 3.91 -2.76 25.98
C GLY A 187 3.58 -3.62 27.21
N HIS A 188 3.06 -4.81 26.97
CA HIS A 188 2.68 -5.76 28.01
C HIS A 188 3.08 -7.19 27.59
N LYS A 189 3.15 -8.08 28.55
CA LYS A 189 3.33 -9.49 28.25
C LYS A 189 2.06 -10.02 27.55
N ALA A 190 2.22 -10.65 26.39
CA ALA A 190 1.09 -11.14 25.60
C ALA A 190 0.14 -12.00 26.44
N THR A 191 -1.15 -11.69 26.37
CA THR A 191 -2.23 -12.42 27.02
C THR A 191 -3.20 -12.99 26.01
N ILE A 192 -3.87 -14.09 26.36
CA ILE A 192 -4.87 -14.69 25.48
C ILE A 192 -6.08 -13.75 25.28
N ALA A 193 -6.40 -12.91 26.27
CA ALA A 193 -7.53 -11.99 26.19
C ALA A 193 -7.28 -10.85 25.19
N ASP A 194 -6.09 -10.28 25.21
CA ASP A 194 -5.77 -9.07 24.42
C ASP A 194 -5.12 -9.38 23.08
N ASP A 195 -4.32 -10.47 23.02
CA ASP A 195 -3.45 -10.78 21.86
C ASP A 195 -3.85 -12.09 21.17
N TYR A 196 -5.07 -12.57 21.37
CA TYR A 196 -5.52 -13.87 20.86
C TYR A 196 -5.20 -14.08 19.37
N GLN A 197 -5.44 -13.09 18.51
CA GLN A 197 -5.22 -13.24 17.07
C GLN A 197 -3.74 -13.40 16.73
N ASN A 198 -2.89 -12.59 17.34
CA ASN A 198 -1.44 -12.69 17.14
C ASN A 198 -0.88 -14.01 17.65
N LEU A 199 -1.30 -14.42 18.85
CA LEU A 199 -0.89 -15.72 19.41
C LEU A 199 -1.39 -16.90 18.57
N LYS A 200 -2.62 -16.81 18.07
CA LYS A 200 -3.20 -17.81 17.16
C LYS A 200 -2.39 -17.92 15.88
N GLU A 201 -2.01 -16.81 15.26
CA GLU A 201 -1.21 -16.83 14.03
C GLU A 201 0.18 -17.43 14.24
N ILE A 202 0.86 -17.06 15.32
CA ILE A 202 2.15 -17.66 15.70
C ILE A 202 2.04 -19.18 15.89
N VAL A 203 1.01 -19.63 16.59
CA VAL A 203 0.78 -21.07 16.81
C VAL A 203 0.43 -21.79 15.52
N LEU A 204 -0.40 -21.17 14.65
CA LEU A 204 -0.75 -21.74 13.36
C LEU A 204 0.46 -21.85 12.43
N GLU A 205 1.31 -20.84 12.39
CA GLU A 205 2.55 -20.86 11.60
C GLU A 205 3.47 -21.99 12.07
N LYS A 206 3.72 -22.07 13.38
CA LYS A 206 4.50 -23.17 13.96
C LYS A 206 3.90 -24.54 13.63
N ARG A 207 2.58 -24.69 13.74
CA ARG A 207 1.89 -25.93 13.36
C ARG A 207 2.03 -26.26 11.87
N ARG A 208 1.93 -25.26 11.00
CA ARG A 208 2.15 -25.44 9.56
C ARG A 208 3.55 -25.94 9.28
N ASP A 209 4.56 -25.34 9.91
CA ASP A 209 5.95 -25.75 9.77
C ASP A 209 6.17 -27.19 10.26
N GLU A 210 5.63 -27.56 11.41
CA GLU A 210 5.71 -28.91 11.94
C GLU A 210 5.06 -29.96 11.00
N VAL A 211 3.92 -29.63 10.42
CA VAL A 211 3.22 -30.50 9.47
C VAL A 211 4.01 -30.61 8.16
N LEU A 212 4.54 -29.48 7.67
CA LEU A 212 5.37 -29.45 6.47
C LEU A 212 6.65 -30.24 6.65
N ASP A 213 7.34 -30.10 7.79
CA ASP A 213 8.55 -30.85 8.11
C ASP A 213 8.29 -32.37 8.17
N LYS A 214 7.19 -32.78 8.79
CA LYS A 214 6.76 -34.18 8.82
C LYS A 214 6.48 -34.69 7.41
N TRP A 215 5.74 -33.95 6.61
CA TRP A 215 5.42 -34.32 5.23
C TRP A 215 6.67 -34.44 4.35
N ILE A 216 7.60 -33.45 4.47
CA ILE A 216 8.87 -33.53 3.73
C ILE A 216 9.69 -34.77 4.10
N ARG A 217 9.84 -35.04 5.40
CA ARG A 217 10.56 -36.25 5.87
C ARG A 217 9.93 -37.55 5.37
N GLU A 218 8.60 -37.60 5.31
CA GLU A 218 7.89 -38.75 4.77
C GLU A 218 8.13 -38.89 3.25
N LYS A 219 8.04 -37.79 2.52
CA LYS A 219 8.30 -37.74 1.08
C LYS A 219 9.76 -38.10 0.74
N GLN A 220 10.72 -37.72 1.56
CA GLN A 220 12.13 -38.11 1.39
C GLN A 220 12.37 -39.62 1.36
N LYS A 221 11.53 -40.38 2.08
CA LYS A 221 11.68 -41.88 2.08
C LYS A 221 11.35 -42.50 0.73
N HIS A 222 10.39 -41.92 -0.02
CA HIS A 222 9.82 -42.53 -1.22
C HIS A 222 10.11 -41.76 -2.51
N THR A 223 10.74 -40.57 -2.41
CA THR A 223 11.03 -39.76 -3.58
C THR A 223 12.49 -39.87 -3.96
N TYR A 224 12.74 -40.14 -5.23
CA TYR A 224 14.10 -40.10 -5.78
C TYR A 224 14.47 -38.67 -6.16
N VAL A 225 15.55 -38.15 -5.58
CA VAL A 225 16.12 -36.85 -5.92
C VAL A 225 17.59 -37.00 -6.23
N ARG A 226 18.02 -36.54 -7.41
CA ARG A 226 19.43 -36.52 -7.79
C ARG A 226 19.96 -35.08 -7.64
N ILE A 227 20.91 -34.90 -6.75
CA ILE A 227 21.61 -33.63 -6.53
C ILE A 227 23.00 -33.76 -7.14
N LYS A 228 23.41 -32.82 -7.98
CA LYS A 228 24.75 -32.78 -8.57
C LYS A 228 25.80 -32.58 -7.47
N ASP A 229 26.95 -33.24 -7.60
CA ASP A 229 27.99 -33.25 -6.55
C ASP A 229 28.51 -31.88 -6.18
N ASN A 230 28.57 -30.97 -7.15
CA ASN A 230 28.92 -29.56 -6.89
C ASN A 230 28.00 -28.88 -5.86
N TRP A 231 26.70 -29.20 -5.84
CA TRP A 231 25.76 -28.68 -4.88
C TRP A 231 25.77 -29.43 -3.55
N LYS A 232 26.04 -30.74 -3.56
CA LYS A 232 26.14 -31.53 -2.33
C LYS A 232 27.22 -31.00 -1.39
N ASN A 233 28.37 -30.61 -1.97
CA ASN A 233 29.54 -30.21 -1.20
C ASN A 233 29.56 -28.73 -0.81
N ASN A 234 28.80 -27.88 -1.53
CA ASN A 234 28.88 -26.44 -1.39
C ASN A 234 27.61 -25.77 -0.79
N CYS A 235 26.59 -26.60 -0.48
CA CYS A 235 25.31 -26.05 0.07
C CYS A 235 24.91 -26.80 1.34
N THR A 236 24.39 -26.06 2.30
CA THR A 236 23.73 -26.63 3.47
C THR A 236 22.25 -26.81 3.20
N PHE A 237 21.77 -28.02 3.32
CA PHE A 237 20.37 -28.38 3.08
C PHE A 237 19.59 -28.39 4.38
N LYS A 238 18.44 -27.67 4.40
CA LYS A 238 17.51 -27.67 5.55
C LYS A 238 17.04 -29.12 5.87
N TYR A 239 16.94 -29.96 4.84
CA TYR A 239 16.52 -31.36 4.94
C TYR A 239 17.57 -32.30 4.32
N PRO A 240 18.57 -32.73 5.10
CA PRO A 240 19.69 -33.54 4.57
C PRO A 240 19.27 -34.93 4.04
N GLY A 241 18.10 -35.44 4.42
CA GLY A 241 17.60 -36.74 3.91
C GLY A 241 17.32 -36.80 2.40
N TRP A 242 17.50 -35.70 1.66
CA TRP A 242 17.52 -35.69 0.20
C TRP A 242 18.86 -36.18 -0.38
N ILE A 243 19.93 -36.13 0.43
CA ILE A 243 21.25 -36.63 0.03
C ILE A 243 21.28 -38.10 0.39
N LYS A 244 21.03 -38.95 -0.59
CA LYS A 244 21.22 -40.43 -0.46
C LYS A 244 22.60 -40.76 -1.00
N GLU A 245 23.36 -41.52 -0.24
CA GLU A 245 24.63 -42.09 -0.66
C GLU A 245 24.44 -43.13 -1.78
#